data_c506b0d392ebdff0ed4e3e67d5ad45cf
#
_entry.id   c506b0d392ebdff0ed4e3e67d5ad45cf
#
_cell.length_a   1.000
_cell.length_b   1.000
_cell.length_c   1.000
_cell.angle_alpha   90.00
_cell.angle_beta   90.00
_cell.angle_gamma   90.00
#
_symmetry.space_group_name_H-M   'P 1'
#
loop_
_entity.id
_entity.type
_entity.pdbx_description
1 polymer ?
#
loop_
_entity_poly.entity_id
_entity_poly.type
_entity_poly.pdbx_seq_one_letter_code
_entity_poly.pdbx_strand_id
1 'polypeptide(L)'
;MCGAVRYRVKGDPVRIVACHCTFCRKRTGSAFGVGAYFKAEDVEFLGGELRSYEHRSDETQRWLKVQFCGQCGANLTWTLEMRPGARALSAGSFDDPGWLKPQAHIWMRSTLHWVDVPADVTLHAKGSDSKSIRD
;
A
#
# COMPACT_ATOMS: atom_id res chain seq x y z
N MET A 1 12.46 -4.05 -9.32
CA MET A 1 13.70 -4.86 -9.21
C MET A 1 14.28 -5.17 -10.60
N CYS A 2 13.62 -6.00 -11.42
CA CYS A 2 14.19 -6.39 -12.73
C CYS A 2 13.94 -5.37 -13.88
N GLY A 3 13.07 -4.39 -13.71
CA GLY A 3 12.72 -3.40 -14.74
C GLY A 3 11.74 -3.89 -15.82
N ALA A 4 11.28 -5.15 -15.77
CA ALA A 4 10.34 -5.68 -16.76
C ALA A 4 8.98 -4.96 -16.71
N VAL A 5 8.46 -4.70 -15.53
CA VAL A 5 7.27 -3.88 -15.32
C VAL A 5 7.69 -2.49 -14.85
N ARG A 6 7.25 -1.48 -15.57
CA ARG A 6 7.42 -0.07 -15.24
C ARG A 6 6.04 0.56 -15.09
N TYR A 7 5.97 1.69 -14.40
CA TYR A 7 4.74 2.50 -14.35
C TYR A 7 5.08 3.99 -14.31
N ARG A 8 4.08 4.76 -14.69
CA ARG A 8 4.11 6.22 -14.65
C ARG A 8 2.85 6.69 -13.94
N VAL A 9 2.97 7.73 -13.12
CA VAL A 9 1.84 8.38 -12.46
C VAL A 9 1.74 9.83 -12.89
N LYS A 10 0.52 10.36 -12.91
CA LYS A 10 0.23 11.78 -13.11
C LYS A 10 -0.28 12.37 -11.80
N GLY A 11 0.14 13.61 -11.51
CA GLY A 11 -0.31 14.33 -10.32
C GLY A 11 0.20 13.74 -9.00
N ASP A 12 -0.37 14.24 -7.92
CA ASP A 12 -0.01 13.87 -6.55
C ASP A 12 -0.85 12.70 -6.04
N PRO A 13 -0.33 11.90 -5.11
CA PRO A 13 -1.13 10.88 -4.45
C PRO A 13 -2.24 11.52 -3.63
N VAL A 14 -3.43 10.93 -3.69
CA VAL A 14 -4.55 11.34 -2.83
C VAL A 14 -4.31 10.99 -1.37
N ARG A 15 -3.43 10.02 -1.11
CA ARG A 15 -3.06 9.58 0.23
C ARG A 15 -1.82 8.68 0.21
N ILE A 16 -1.01 8.78 1.26
CA ILE A 16 0.09 7.84 1.54
C ILE A 16 -0.14 7.24 2.93
N VAL A 17 -0.13 5.91 3.03
CA VAL A 17 -0.49 5.19 4.25
C VAL A 17 0.50 4.07 4.54
N ALA A 18 0.93 3.97 5.79
CA ALA A 18 1.64 2.80 6.31
C ALA A 18 0.64 1.84 6.97
N CYS A 19 0.64 0.57 6.57
CA CYS A 19 -0.27 -0.45 7.06
C CYS A 19 0.48 -1.55 7.81
N HIS A 20 0.14 -1.74 9.09
CA HIS A 20 0.77 -2.70 10.01
C HIS A 20 0.01 -4.03 10.12
N CYS A 21 -1.03 -4.26 9.32
CA CYS A 21 -1.78 -5.51 9.40
C CYS A 21 -0.91 -6.73 9.04
N THR A 22 -1.31 -7.88 9.56
CA THR A 22 -0.60 -9.14 9.34
C THR A 22 -0.43 -9.47 7.85
N PHE A 23 -1.46 -9.20 7.04
CA PHE A 23 -1.41 -9.41 5.60
C PHE A 23 -0.33 -8.54 4.93
N CYS A 24 -0.29 -7.23 5.23
CA CYS A 24 0.73 -6.34 4.66
C CYS A 24 2.15 -6.72 5.06
N ARG A 25 2.36 -7.11 6.33
CA ARG A 25 3.66 -7.62 6.77
C ARG A 25 4.09 -8.88 6.00
N LYS A 26 3.20 -9.86 5.88
CA LYS A 26 3.49 -11.11 5.14
C LYS A 26 3.73 -10.85 3.66
N ARG A 27 2.90 -10.00 3.06
CA ARG A 27 3.00 -9.66 1.64
C ARG A 27 4.31 -8.97 1.28
N THR A 28 4.80 -8.10 2.14
CA THR A 28 6.01 -7.31 1.88
C THR A 28 7.27 -7.95 2.46
N GLY A 29 7.14 -8.92 3.38
CA GLY A 29 8.28 -9.45 4.14
C GLY A 29 8.93 -8.40 5.05
N SER A 30 8.17 -7.37 5.46
CA SER A 30 8.63 -6.23 6.26
C SER A 30 7.74 -6.02 7.48
N ALA A 31 8.12 -5.09 8.37
CA ALA A 31 7.35 -4.71 9.56
C ALA A 31 5.99 -4.09 9.21
N PHE A 32 5.87 -3.44 8.05
CA PHE A 32 4.65 -2.83 7.52
C PHE A 32 4.77 -2.62 6.01
N GLY A 33 3.65 -2.39 5.34
CA GLY A 33 3.63 -1.98 3.94
C GLY A 33 3.30 -0.49 3.83
N VAL A 34 3.89 0.21 2.86
CA VAL A 34 3.56 1.61 2.55
C VAL A 34 2.99 1.70 1.15
N GLY A 35 1.82 2.34 1.03
CA GLY A 35 1.13 2.57 -0.22
C GLY A 35 0.87 4.04 -0.49
N ALA A 36 1.20 4.47 -1.70
CA ALA A 36 0.77 5.75 -2.25
C ALA A 36 -0.45 5.52 -3.14
N TYR A 37 -1.58 6.14 -2.80
CA TYR A 37 -2.86 5.97 -3.48
C TYR A 37 -3.07 7.08 -4.49
N PHE A 38 -3.35 6.71 -5.73
CA PHE A 38 -3.68 7.61 -6.83
C PHE A 38 -5.07 7.29 -7.37
N LYS A 39 -5.63 8.18 -8.18
CA LYS A 39 -6.75 7.80 -9.03
C LYS A 39 -6.26 6.74 -10.01
N ALA A 40 -7.07 5.71 -10.26
CA ALA A 40 -6.67 4.61 -11.13
C ALA A 40 -6.33 5.08 -12.56
N GLU A 41 -7.04 6.11 -13.05
CA GLU A 41 -6.83 6.73 -14.37
C GLU A 41 -5.49 7.47 -14.49
N ASP A 42 -4.87 7.84 -13.36
CA ASP A 42 -3.59 8.53 -13.33
C ASP A 42 -2.38 7.57 -13.29
N VAL A 43 -2.63 6.26 -13.23
CA VAL A 43 -1.58 5.24 -13.18
C VAL A 43 -1.54 4.45 -14.47
N GLU A 44 -0.42 4.53 -15.17
CA GLU A 44 -0.17 3.80 -16.40
C GLU A 44 0.94 2.76 -16.19
N PHE A 45 0.68 1.50 -16.53
CA PHE A 45 1.69 0.46 -16.52
C PHE A 45 2.29 0.27 -17.91
N LEU A 46 3.62 0.10 -17.96
CA LEU A 46 4.43 0.02 -19.16
C LEU A 46 5.20 -1.30 -19.18
N GLY A 47 4.95 -2.13 -20.17
CA GLY A 47 5.64 -3.41 -20.39
C GLY A 47 5.39 -4.43 -19.28
N GLY A 48 5.94 -5.62 -19.49
CA GLY A 48 5.94 -6.71 -18.52
C GLY A 48 4.56 -7.30 -18.21
N GLU A 49 4.58 -8.41 -17.49
CA GLU A 49 3.39 -9.10 -17.01
C GLU A 49 3.18 -8.84 -15.53
N LEU A 50 1.99 -8.40 -15.17
CA LEU A 50 1.53 -8.34 -13.77
C LEU A 50 0.76 -9.62 -13.45
N ARG A 51 1.22 -10.36 -12.45
CA ARG A 51 0.45 -11.43 -11.83
C ARG A 51 -0.33 -10.90 -10.65
N SER A 52 -1.41 -11.58 -10.31
CA SER A 52 -2.35 -11.13 -9.29
C SER A 52 -2.60 -12.19 -8.24
N TYR A 53 -2.83 -11.74 -7.01
CA TYR A 53 -3.40 -12.52 -5.93
C TYR A 53 -4.55 -11.73 -5.30
N GLU A 54 -5.72 -12.35 -5.16
CA GLU A 54 -6.86 -11.75 -4.49
C GLU A 54 -6.96 -12.29 -3.06
N HIS A 55 -6.97 -11.39 -2.10
CA HIS A 55 -7.11 -11.69 -0.69
C HIS A 55 -8.44 -11.17 -0.18
N ARG A 56 -9.18 -12.01 0.53
CA ARG A 56 -10.36 -11.59 1.28
C ARG A 56 -10.00 -11.53 2.76
N SER A 57 -10.20 -10.37 3.36
CA SER A 57 -9.92 -10.16 4.79
C SER A 57 -10.89 -10.97 5.64
N ASP A 58 -10.37 -11.78 6.55
CA ASP A 58 -11.19 -12.56 7.51
C ASP A 58 -12.01 -11.65 8.43
N GLU A 59 -11.50 -10.45 8.73
CA GLU A 59 -12.14 -9.52 9.66
C GLU A 59 -13.19 -8.63 8.97
N THR A 60 -12.85 -8.08 7.81
CA THR A 60 -13.74 -7.11 7.12
C THR A 60 -14.56 -7.74 6.01
N GLN A 61 -14.23 -8.96 5.60
CA GLN A 61 -14.78 -9.68 4.44
C GLN A 61 -14.61 -8.94 3.11
N ARG A 62 -13.86 -7.84 3.11
CA ARG A 62 -13.54 -7.07 1.90
C ARG A 62 -12.36 -7.68 1.17
N TRP A 63 -12.41 -7.67 -0.15
CA TRP A 63 -11.29 -8.12 -0.95
C TRP A 63 -10.26 -6.99 -1.18
N LEU A 64 -9.03 -7.41 -1.38
CA LEU A 64 -8.00 -6.61 -2.01
C LEU A 64 -7.26 -7.46 -3.03
N LYS A 65 -6.97 -6.89 -4.18
CA LYS A 65 -6.24 -7.54 -5.26
C LYS A 65 -4.85 -6.93 -5.36
N VAL A 66 -3.85 -7.73 -5.01
CA VAL A 66 -2.44 -7.33 -5.14
C VAL A 66 -1.89 -7.80 -6.48
N GLN A 67 -1.02 -6.98 -7.07
CA GLN A 67 -0.37 -7.30 -8.33
C GLN A 67 1.13 -7.08 -8.21
N PHE A 68 1.87 -7.99 -8.78
CA PHE A 68 3.32 -8.05 -8.68
C PHE A 68 3.92 -8.41 -10.04
N CYS A 69 5.20 -8.09 -10.21
CA CYS A 69 5.92 -8.45 -11.43
C CYS A 69 5.97 -9.97 -11.60
N GLY A 70 5.50 -10.46 -12.75
CA GLY A 70 5.52 -11.89 -13.05
C GLY A 70 6.90 -12.50 -13.20
N GLN A 71 7.93 -11.67 -13.45
CA GLN A 71 9.30 -12.09 -13.62
C GLN A 71 10.09 -12.15 -12.32
N CYS A 72 10.03 -11.11 -11.47
CA CYS A 72 10.87 -11.02 -10.26
C CYS A 72 10.07 -11.02 -8.95
N GLY A 73 8.73 -11.01 -9.00
CA GLY A 73 7.87 -11.02 -7.81
C GLY A 73 7.79 -9.70 -7.05
N ALA A 74 8.40 -8.62 -7.53
CA ALA A 74 8.32 -7.31 -6.87
C ALA A 74 6.87 -6.87 -6.70
N ASN A 75 6.44 -6.57 -5.47
CA ASN A 75 5.13 -6.01 -5.19
C ASN A 75 5.03 -4.60 -5.76
N LEU A 76 4.07 -4.35 -6.64
CA LEU A 76 3.96 -3.06 -7.34
C LEU A 76 2.70 -2.31 -6.99
N THR A 77 1.55 -2.97 -6.98
CA THR A 77 0.27 -2.26 -6.91
C THR A 77 -0.83 -3.12 -6.30
N TRP A 78 -1.89 -2.46 -5.82
CA TRP A 78 -3.12 -3.13 -5.42
C TRP A 78 -4.34 -2.23 -5.55
N THR A 79 -5.49 -2.88 -5.64
CA THR A 79 -6.81 -2.25 -5.59
C THR A 79 -7.59 -2.79 -4.41
N LEU A 80 -8.53 -1.99 -3.91
CA LEU A 80 -9.34 -2.28 -2.73
C LEU A 80 -10.83 -2.18 -3.07
N GLU A 81 -11.63 -3.12 -2.61
CA GLU A 81 -13.09 -3.07 -2.70
C GLU A 81 -13.65 -1.77 -2.10
N MET A 82 -13.12 -1.36 -0.95
CA MET A 82 -13.58 -0.17 -0.23
C MET A 82 -13.18 1.17 -0.88
N ARG A 83 -12.35 1.15 -1.92
CA ARG A 83 -11.89 2.35 -2.62
C ARG A 83 -11.93 2.16 -4.14
N PRO A 84 -13.15 2.02 -4.70
CA PRO A 84 -13.29 1.90 -6.15
C PRO A 84 -12.71 3.15 -6.83
N GLY A 85 -12.06 2.96 -7.96
CA GLY A 85 -11.41 4.04 -8.71
C GLY A 85 -10.07 4.51 -8.17
N ALA A 86 -9.58 3.95 -7.04
CA ALA A 86 -8.24 4.19 -6.53
C ALA A 86 -7.31 3.00 -6.80
N ARG A 87 -6.05 3.31 -7.05
CA ARG A 87 -4.97 2.34 -7.17
C ARG A 87 -3.82 2.72 -6.28
N ALA A 88 -3.37 1.78 -5.47
CA ALA A 88 -2.19 1.98 -4.62
C ALA A 88 -0.94 1.47 -5.32
N LEU A 89 0.16 2.17 -5.14
CA LEU A 89 1.49 1.76 -5.57
C LEU A 89 2.37 1.54 -4.34
N SER A 90 3.19 0.50 -4.37
CA SER A 90 4.17 0.23 -3.30
C SER A 90 5.18 1.36 -3.24
N ALA A 91 5.30 2.03 -2.09
CA ALA A 91 6.14 3.21 -1.95
C ALA A 91 7.61 2.95 -2.33
N GLY A 92 8.16 1.82 -1.91
CA GLY A 92 9.55 1.44 -2.22
C GLY A 92 9.80 1.03 -3.67
N SER A 93 8.76 0.96 -4.52
CA SER A 93 8.92 0.61 -5.94
C SER A 93 9.12 1.82 -6.86
N PHE A 94 8.94 3.04 -6.35
CA PHE A 94 9.28 4.26 -7.11
C PHE A 94 10.78 4.37 -7.32
N ASP A 95 11.20 4.91 -8.45
CA ASP A 95 12.63 5.14 -8.73
C ASP A 95 13.25 6.14 -7.76
N ASP A 96 12.49 7.18 -7.40
CA ASP A 96 12.83 8.13 -6.33
C ASP A 96 11.68 8.17 -5.32
N PRO A 97 11.77 7.44 -4.19
CA PRO A 97 10.76 7.44 -3.14
C PRO A 97 10.95 8.53 -2.08
N GLY A 98 11.96 9.39 -2.19
CA GLY A 98 12.36 10.32 -1.13
C GLY A 98 11.28 11.36 -0.76
N TRP A 99 10.34 11.63 -1.64
CA TRP A 99 9.21 12.54 -1.42
C TRP A 99 8.03 11.89 -0.68
N LEU A 100 8.02 10.56 -0.55
CA LEU A 100 6.93 9.82 0.06
C LEU A 100 6.96 9.97 1.59
N LYS A 101 5.90 10.57 2.14
CA LYS A 101 5.70 10.68 3.59
C LYS A 101 4.30 10.15 3.94
N PRO A 102 4.17 9.04 4.69
CA PRO A 102 2.87 8.59 5.17
C PRO A 102 2.20 9.64 6.06
N GLN A 103 0.95 9.97 5.78
CA GLN A 103 0.14 10.84 6.63
C GLN A 103 -0.57 10.06 7.73
N ALA A 104 -0.74 8.76 7.55
CA ALA A 104 -1.41 7.91 8.51
C ALA A 104 -0.77 6.52 8.63
N HIS A 105 -0.81 5.97 9.84
CA HIS A 105 -0.52 4.58 10.13
C HIS A 105 -1.81 3.87 10.53
N ILE A 106 -2.11 2.76 9.87
CA ILE A 106 -3.33 1.98 10.10
C ILE A 106 -3.00 0.56 10.59
N TRP A 107 -3.98 -0.07 11.23
CA TRP A 107 -3.81 -1.39 11.88
C TRP A 107 -2.75 -1.38 12.97
N MET A 108 -2.71 -0.29 13.74
CA MET A 108 -1.72 -0.08 14.79
C MET A 108 -1.76 -1.15 15.89
N ARG A 109 -2.92 -1.79 16.11
CA ARG A 109 -3.04 -2.91 17.05
C ARG A 109 -2.15 -4.12 16.69
N SER A 110 -1.68 -4.20 15.45
CA SER A 110 -0.81 -5.26 14.94
C SER A 110 0.63 -4.82 14.72
N THR A 111 0.96 -3.59 15.13
CA THR A 111 2.32 -3.04 15.02
C THR A 111 3.31 -3.88 15.83
N LEU A 112 4.48 -4.12 15.28
CA LEU A 112 5.57 -4.74 16.01
C LEU A 112 6.11 -3.76 17.05
N HIS A 113 6.38 -4.26 18.26
CA HIS A 113 6.72 -3.42 19.42
C HIS A 113 7.96 -2.54 19.27
N TRP A 114 8.86 -2.92 18.38
CA TRP A 114 10.11 -2.18 18.10
C TRP A 114 9.99 -1.13 17.00
N VAL A 115 8.81 -0.99 16.38
CA VAL A 115 8.58 -0.01 15.30
C VAL A 115 8.21 1.33 15.91
N ASP A 116 9.10 2.29 15.76
CA ASP A 116 8.81 3.68 16.09
C ASP A 116 7.96 4.35 15.02
N VAL A 117 6.97 5.11 15.46
CA VAL A 117 6.05 5.82 14.59
C VAL A 117 6.18 7.32 14.81
N PRO A 118 6.33 8.13 13.76
CA PRO A 118 6.44 9.58 13.90
C PRO A 118 5.29 10.19 14.71
N ALA A 119 5.59 11.25 15.47
CA ALA A 119 4.59 11.90 16.32
C ALA A 119 3.52 12.67 15.51
N ASP A 120 3.87 13.11 14.32
CA ASP A 120 3.09 14.00 13.45
C ASP A 120 2.19 13.26 12.42
N VAL A 121 1.85 11.99 12.68
CA VAL A 121 0.99 11.19 11.79
C VAL A 121 -0.28 10.74 12.50
N THR A 122 -1.36 10.60 11.73
CA THR A 122 -2.63 10.06 12.24
C THR A 122 -2.51 8.55 12.47
N LEU A 123 -3.01 8.06 13.60
CA LEU A 123 -2.99 6.64 13.94
C LEU A 123 -4.40 6.05 14.01
N HIS A 124 -4.59 4.90 13.40
CA HIS A 124 -5.82 4.12 13.49
C HIS A 124 -5.56 2.72 14.03
N ALA A 125 -6.32 2.31 15.03
CA ALA A 125 -6.20 0.96 15.60
C ALA A 125 -6.49 -0.14 14.57
N LYS A 126 -7.43 0.11 13.66
CA LYS A 126 -7.81 -0.76 12.54
C LYS A 126 -7.60 -0.05 11.20
N GLY A 127 -8.48 -0.29 10.21
CA GLY A 127 -8.45 0.37 8.91
C GLY A 127 -8.66 1.88 9.00
N SER A 128 -8.42 2.57 7.92
CA SER A 128 -8.53 4.03 7.84
C SER A 128 -9.96 4.58 7.96
N ASP A 129 -10.95 3.70 7.96
CA ASP A 129 -12.36 3.98 8.23
C ASP A 129 -12.68 3.86 9.74
N SER A 130 -11.75 3.40 10.55
CA SER A 130 -11.90 3.36 12.00
C SER A 130 -11.57 4.71 12.64
N LYS A 131 -12.09 4.94 13.85
CA LYS A 131 -11.77 6.15 14.63
C LYS A 131 -10.25 6.27 14.79
N SER A 132 -9.73 7.49 14.62
CA SER A 132 -8.34 7.81 14.95
C SER A 132 -8.09 7.63 16.45
N ILE A 133 -6.92 7.13 16.80
CA ILE A 133 -6.43 7.02 18.18
C ILE A 133 -5.39 8.10 18.52
N ARG A 134 -4.91 8.79 17.50
CA ARG A 134 -4.05 9.98 17.60
C ARG A 134 -4.14 10.75 16.27
N ASP A 135 -4.42 12.01 16.34
CA ASP A 135 -4.39 12.95 15.22
C ASP A 135 -3.09 13.75 15.22
#